data_87e844824085a01ffacedc2f242827c8
#
_entry.id   87e844824085a01ffacedc2f242827c8
#
_cell.length_a   1.000
_cell.length_b   1.000
_cell.length_c   1.000
_cell.angle_alpha   90.00
_cell.angle_beta   90.00
_cell.angle_gamma   90.00
#
_symmetry.space_group_name_H-M   'P 1'
#
loop_
_entity.id
_entity.type
_entity.pdbx_description
1 polymer ?
#
loop_
_entity_poly.entity_id
_entity_poly.type
_entity_poly.pdbx_seq_one_letter_code
_entity_poly.pdbx_strand_id
1 'polypeptide(L)'
;MVSKEYSRIGETLHHAELENGLHIYVDVKPEFSKSFAFFATNYGGMDMRFKLKGEWHDTPAGVAHFLEHKMFDTKDGNALQDLAANGASPNAFTSTAITGYYFESTEKFEENLK
;
A
#
# COMPACT_ATOMS: atom_id res chain seq x y z
N MET A 1 -1.40 -20.15 -0.60
CA MET A 1 -0.15 -19.41 -0.86
C MET A 1 0.64 -20.16 -1.92
N VAL A 2 1.13 -19.47 -2.94
CA VAL A 2 1.96 -20.03 -4.02
C VAL A 2 3.33 -19.34 -3.97
N SER A 3 4.41 -20.09 -4.21
CA SER A 3 5.78 -19.55 -4.18
C SER A 3 6.42 -19.72 -5.55
N LYS A 4 7.13 -18.68 -6.00
CA LYS A 4 7.91 -18.69 -7.24
C LYS A 4 9.36 -18.38 -6.93
N GLU A 5 10.22 -19.32 -7.28
CA GLU A 5 11.66 -19.15 -7.13
C GLU A 5 12.27 -18.47 -8.35
N TYR A 6 13.13 -17.49 -8.11
CA TYR A 6 13.95 -16.80 -9.09
C TYR A 6 15.42 -17.16 -8.87
N SER A 7 15.81 -18.37 -9.28
CA SER A 7 17.11 -18.98 -8.99
C SER A 7 18.31 -18.14 -9.45
N ARG A 8 18.16 -17.33 -10.51
CA ARG A 8 19.24 -16.45 -11.00
C ARG A 8 19.65 -15.36 -10.02
N ILE A 9 18.74 -14.94 -9.15
CA ILE A 9 18.97 -13.88 -8.15
C ILE A 9 18.84 -14.41 -6.72
N GLY A 10 18.56 -15.72 -6.54
CA GLY A 10 18.41 -16.35 -5.24
C GLY A 10 17.19 -15.90 -4.44
N GLU A 11 16.11 -15.46 -5.13
CA GLU A 11 14.92 -14.88 -4.52
C GLU A 11 13.73 -15.84 -4.60
N THR A 12 12.86 -15.77 -3.60
CA THR A 12 11.59 -16.51 -3.60
C THR A 12 10.43 -15.55 -3.28
N LEU A 13 9.59 -15.30 -4.27
CA LEU A 13 8.39 -14.50 -4.10
C LEU A 13 7.22 -15.39 -3.67
N HIS A 14 6.62 -15.08 -2.53
CA HIS A 14 5.41 -15.71 -2.05
C HIS A 14 4.19 -14.87 -2.46
N HIS A 15 3.14 -15.53 -2.93
CA HIS A 15 1.90 -14.88 -3.38
C HIS A 15 0.69 -15.54 -2.73
N ALA A 16 -0.22 -14.73 -2.26
CA ALA A 16 -1.55 -15.14 -1.81
C ALA A 16 -2.60 -14.16 -2.35
N GLU A 17 -3.81 -14.65 -2.53
CA GLU A 17 -4.98 -13.85 -2.83
C GLU A 17 -5.99 -14.05 -1.71
N LEU A 18 -6.52 -12.95 -1.18
CA LEU A 18 -7.56 -12.97 -0.17
C LEU A 18 -8.95 -13.11 -0.81
N GLU A 19 -9.94 -13.50 -0.03
CA GLU A 19 -11.33 -13.66 -0.49
C GLU A 19 -11.95 -12.41 -1.10
N ASN A 20 -11.46 -11.23 -0.71
CA ASN A 20 -11.87 -9.94 -1.26
C ASN A 20 -11.13 -9.55 -2.55
N GLY A 21 -10.28 -10.42 -3.09
CA GLY A 21 -9.50 -10.20 -4.31
C GLY A 21 -8.20 -9.42 -4.10
N LEU A 22 -7.79 -9.13 -2.86
CA LEU A 22 -6.51 -8.49 -2.59
C LEU A 22 -5.36 -9.48 -2.80
N HIS A 23 -4.43 -9.12 -3.67
CA HIS A 23 -3.19 -9.86 -3.88
C HIS A 23 -2.13 -9.42 -2.88
N ILE A 24 -1.51 -10.39 -2.22
CA ILE A 24 -0.41 -10.19 -1.28
C ILE A 24 0.84 -10.83 -1.84
N TYR A 25 1.92 -10.07 -1.88
CA TYR A 25 3.24 -10.54 -2.28
C TYR A 25 4.22 -10.35 -1.12
N VAL A 26 4.99 -11.39 -0.81
CA VAL A 26 6.00 -11.35 0.24
C VAL A 26 7.33 -11.85 -0.32
N ASP A 27 8.35 -11.02 -0.16
CA ASP A 27 9.75 -11.36 -0.46
C ASP A 27 10.55 -11.28 0.83
N VAL A 28 11.08 -12.42 1.28
CA VAL A 28 11.77 -12.54 2.56
C VAL A 28 13.26 -12.25 2.37
N LYS A 29 13.75 -11.20 3.02
CA LYS A 29 15.14 -10.71 2.97
C LYS A 29 15.79 -10.77 4.35
N PRO A 30 16.24 -11.93 4.83
CA PRO A 30 16.75 -12.09 6.19
C PRO A 30 18.03 -11.29 6.48
N GLU A 31 18.77 -10.90 5.45
CA GLU A 31 19.99 -10.09 5.54
C GLU A 31 19.73 -8.60 5.76
N PHE A 32 18.49 -8.12 5.59
CA PHE A 32 18.14 -6.71 5.80
C PHE A 32 17.56 -6.49 7.19
N SER A 33 18.02 -5.43 7.86
CA SER A 33 17.51 -5.02 9.17
C SER A 33 16.18 -4.24 9.10
N LYS A 34 15.83 -3.72 7.91
CA LYS A 34 14.60 -3.00 7.66
C LYS A 34 13.57 -3.88 6.96
N SER A 35 12.33 -3.76 7.38
CA SER A 35 11.17 -4.29 6.68
C SER A 35 10.45 -3.17 5.94
N PHE A 36 9.90 -3.50 4.79
CA PHE A 36 9.17 -2.57 3.92
C PHE A 36 7.79 -3.13 3.59
N ALA A 37 6.76 -2.31 3.73
CA ALA A 37 5.41 -2.64 3.29
C ALA A 37 4.94 -1.61 2.27
N PHE A 38 4.29 -2.09 1.22
CA PHE A 38 3.74 -1.26 0.16
C PHE A 38 2.33 -1.74 -0.20
N PHE A 39 1.36 -0.84 -0.10
CA PHE A 39 0.01 -1.04 -0.57
C PHE A 39 -0.25 -0.14 -1.77
N ALA A 40 -0.80 -0.69 -2.85
CA ALA A 40 -1.13 0.06 -4.05
C ALA A 40 -2.56 -0.21 -4.53
N THR A 41 -3.16 0.83 -5.10
CA THR A 41 -4.44 0.71 -5.80
C THR A 41 -4.32 1.25 -7.22
N ASN A 42 -4.99 0.61 -8.19
CA ASN A 42 -5.10 1.06 -9.58
C ASN A 42 -6.11 2.21 -9.70
N TYR A 43 -5.86 3.29 -8.97
CA TYR A 43 -6.63 4.51 -8.98
C TYR A 43 -5.67 5.70 -8.85
N GLY A 44 -5.67 6.58 -9.82
CA GLY A 44 -4.74 7.72 -9.88
C GLY A 44 -5.38 8.97 -10.45
N GLY A 45 -4.56 9.99 -10.71
CA GLY A 45 -5.00 11.32 -11.12
C GLY A 45 -5.81 11.38 -12.42
N MET A 46 -5.65 10.40 -13.32
CA MET A 46 -6.39 10.33 -14.57
C MET A 46 -7.76 9.65 -14.45
N ASP A 47 -8.04 8.96 -13.34
CA ASP A 47 -9.26 8.18 -13.12
C ASP A 47 -10.42 9.09 -12.66
N MET A 48 -10.78 10.06 -13.51
CA MET A 48 -11.86 11.01 -13.27
C MET A 48 -13.24 10.43 -13.60
N ARG A 49 -13.31 9.32 -14.32
CA ARG A 49 -14.55 8.61 -14.62
C ARG A 49 -14.37 7.12 -14.41
N PHE A 50 -15.18 6.55 -13.55
CA PHE A 50 -15.11 5.13 -13.21
C PHE A 50 -16.49 4.55 -12.88
N LYS A 51 -16.57 3.22 -12.90
CA LYS A 51 -17.79 2.50 -12.55
C LYS A 51 -17.63 1.86 -11.18
N LEU A 52 -18.52 2.21 -10.24
CA LEU A 52 -18.56 1.63 -8.91
C LEU A 52 -19.95 1.05 -8.64
N LYS A 53 -20.00 -0.22 -8.25
CA LYS A 53 -21.27 -0.95 -7.99
C LYS A 53 -22.29 -0.86 -9.13
N GLY A 54 -21.79 -0.84 -10.37
CA GLY A 54 -22.65 -0.76 -11.55
C GLY A 54 -23.00 0.65 -12.02
N GLU A 55 -22.72 1.69 -11.26
CA GLU A 55 -23.00 3.09 -11.58
C GLU A 55 -21.76 3.86 -12.02
N TRP A 56 -21.91 4.77 -12.99
CA TRP A 56 -20.85 5.65 -13.43
C TRP A 56 -20.74 6.88 -12.53
N HIS A 57 -19.51 7.18 -12.14
CA HIS A 57 -19.15 8.34 -11.33
C HIS A 57 -18.18 9.21 -12.11
N ASP A 58 -18.47 10.49 -12.20
CA ASP A 58 -17.57 11.52 -12.72
C ASP A 58 -17.07 12.36 -11.55
N THR A 59 -15.76 12.54 -11.46
CA THR A 59 -15.10 13.29 -10.40
C THR A 59 -14.20 14.37 -11.00
N PRO A 60 -14.01 15.51 -10.33
CA PRO A 60 -13.05 16.51 -10.78
C PRO A 60 -11.60 15.98 -10.64
N ALA A 61 -10.69 16.64 -11.35
CA ALA A 61 -9.25 16.37 -11.20
C ALA A 61 -8.81 16.62 -9.75
N GLY A 62 -7.85 15.79 -9.28
CA GLY A 62 -7.27 15.90 -7.94
C GLY A 62 -7.96 15.06 -6.86
N VAL A 63 -9.07 14.37 -7.15
CA VAL A 63 -9.77 13.54 -6.14
C VAL A 63 -8.89 12.40 -5.65
N ALA A 64 -8.15 11.72 -6.51
CA ALA A 64 -7.24 10.66 -6.10
C ALA A 64 -6.18 11.15 -5.10
N HIS A 65 -5.57 12.30 -5.37
CA HIS A 65 -4.60 12.93 -4.48
C HIS A 65 -5.24 13.41 -3.17
N PHE A 66 -6.43 13.97 -3.23
CA PHE A 66 -7.18 14.35 -2.03
C PHE A 66 -7.50 13.13 -1.14
N LEU A 67 -7.92 12.02 -1.74
CA LEU A 67 -8.20 10.78 -1.02
C LEU A 67 -6.92 10.21 -0.39
N GLU A 68 -5.77 10.29 -1.06
CA GLU A 68 -4.49 9.88 -0.49
C GLU A 68 -4.23 10.59 0.85
N HIS A 69 -4.39 11.91 0.91
CA HIS A 69 -4.27 12.66 2.17
C HIS A 69 -5.31 12.23 3.20
N LYS A 70 -6.57 12.02 2.78
CA LYS A 70 -7.67 11.64 3.68
C LYS A 70 -7.52 10.24 4.27
N MET A 71 -6.81 9.33 3.60
CA MET A 71 -6.56 7.97 4.13
C MET A 71 -5.72 7.96 5.41
N PHE A 72 -4.93 9.00 5.65
CA PHE A 72 -4.16 9.15 6.88
C PHE A 72 -4.93 9.80 8.03
N ASP A 73 -6.09 10.42 7.76
CA ASP A 73 -6.93 11.02 8.79
C ASP A 73 -7.74 9.93 9.50
N THR A 74 -7.53 9.74 10.78
CA THR A 74 -8.29 8.83 11.63
C THR A 74 -9.20 9.61 12.60
N LYS A 75 -10.13 8.92 13.24
CA LYS A 75 -10.99 9.55 14.29
C LYS A 75 -10.18 10.14 15.44
N ASP A 76 -9.06 9.50 15.77
CA ASP A 76 -8.26 9.79 16.95
C ASP A 76 -6.98 10.58 16.62
N GLY A 77 -6.75 10.90 15.35
CA GLY A 77 -5.55 11.63 14.94
C GLY A 77 -5.13 11.38 13.50
N ASN A 78 -3.84 11.20 13.30
CA ASN A 78 -3.24 10.97 11.99
C ASN A 78 -2.37 9.71 11.99
N ALA A 79 -2.68 8.76 11.13
CA ALA A 79 -1.98 7.48 11.03
C ALA A 79 -0.47 7.63 10.74
N LEU A 80 -0.03 8.70 10.04
CA LEU A 80 1.39 8.99 9.84
C LEU A 80 2.12 9.23 11.17
N GLN A 81 1.47 9.93 12.10
CA GLN A 81 2.04 10.20 13.43
C GLN A 81 2.11 8.93 14.27
N ASP A 82 1.09 8.08 14.20
CA ASP A 82 1.06 6.81 14.93
C ASP A 82 2.14 5.85 14.42
N LEU A 83 2.30 5.74 13.11
CA LEU A 83 3.37 4.96 12.47
C LEU A 83 4.76 5.50 12.87
N ALA A 84 4.96 6.82 12.82
CA ALA A 84 6.20 7.44 13.23
C ALA A 84 6.52 7.22 14.72
N ALA A 85 5.52 7.28 15.59
CA ALA A 85 5.67 6.99 17.02
C ALA A 85 6.07 5.53 17.29
N ASN A 86 5.69 4.61 16.39
CA ASN A 86 6.09 3.20 16.42
C ASN A 86 7.42 2.91 15.69
N GLY A 87 8.17 3.94 15.31
CA GLY A 87 9.48 3.81 14.68
C GLY A 87 9.44 3.50 13.18
N ALA A 88 8.29 3.65 12.53
CA ALA A 88 8.16 3.54 11.09
C ALA A 88 8.38 4.88 10.38
N SER A 89 8.79 4.81 9.12
CA SER A 89 8.89 5.95 8.20
C SER A 89 7.82 5.81 7.12
N PRO A 90 6.60 6.32 7.33
CA PRO A 90 5.52 6.22 6.36
C PRO A 90 5.62 7.27 5.26
N ASN A 91 5.09 6.94 4.09
CA ASN A 91 4.92 7.87 2.97
C ASN A 91 3.80 7.39 2.04
N ALA A 92 3.38 8.27 1.13
CA ALA A 92 2.45 7.94 0.07
C ALA A 92 2.70 8.78 -1.18
N PHE A 93 2.14 8.37 -2.29
CA PHE A 93 2.14 9.14 -3.52
C PHE A 93 0.91 8.83 -4.37
N THR A 94 0.48 9.82 -5.12
CA THR A 94 -0.52 9.68 -6.18
C THR A 94 0.12 9.99 -7.51
N SER A 95 0.09 9.03 -8.42
CA SER A 95 0.54 9.13 -9.80
C SER A 95 -0.64 9.22 -10.76
N THR A 96 -0.39 9.17 -12.06
CA THR A 96 -1.41 9.23 -13.10
C THR A 96 -2.43 8.09 -13.00
N ALA A 97 -1.98 6.86 -12.76
CA ALA A 97 -2.81 5.65 -12.81
C ALA A 97 -2.77 4.80 -11.51
N ILE A 98 -2.01 5.22 -10.50
CA ILE A 98 -1.79 4.44 -9.28
C ILE A 98 -1.64 5.38 -8.08
N THR A 99 -2.16 4.96 -6.94
CA THR A 99 -1.87 5.55 -5.63
C THR A 99 -1.19 4.49 -4.76
N GLY A 100 -0.09 4.85 -4.12
CA GLY A 100 0.70 3.96 -3.28
C GLY A 100 0.88 4.52 -1.87
N TYR A 101 0.83 3.62 -0.88
CA TYR A 101 1.06 3.87 0.53
C TYR A 101 2.14 2.92 1.00
N TYR A 102 3.14 3.40 1.70
CA TYR A 102 4.22 2.53 2.15
C TYR A 102 4.86 3.02 3.44
N PHE A 103 5.53 2.11 4.11
CA PHE A 103 6.39 2.45 5.23
C PHE A 103 7.60 1.52 5.29
N GLU A 104 8.65 2.02 5.90
CA GLU A 104 9.81 1.24 6.34
C GLU A 104 9.83 1.20 7.87
N SER A 105 10.23 0.08 8.46
CA SER A 105 10.46 -0.01 9.89
C SER A 105 11.57 -1.00 10.23
N THR A 106 12.30 -0.74 11.30
CA THR A 106 13.29 -1.67 11.87
C THR A 106 12.71 -2.53 12.99
N GLU A 107 11.58 -2.07 13.56
CA GLU A 107 10.90 -2.69 14.69
C GLU A 107 9.39 -2.65 14.49
N LYS A 108 8.66 -3.49 15.21
CA LYS A 108 7.18 -3.49 15.26
C LYS A 108 6.49 -3.55 13.88
N PHE A 109 7.09 -4.28 12.93
CA PHE A 109 6.57 -4.34 11.56
C PHE A 109 5.11 -4.81 11.51
N GLU A 110 4.77 -5.89 12.24
CA GLU A 110 3.41 -6.43 12.24
C GLU A 110 2.39 -5.49 12.91
N GLU A 111 2.81 -4.73 13.93
CA GLU A 111 1.96 -3.72 14.57
C GLU A 111 1.69 -2.56 13.62
N ASN A 112 2.70 -2.14 12.86
CA ASN A 112 2.59 -1.07 11.88
C ASN A 112 1.80 -1.47 10.62
N LEU A 113 1.69 -2.77 10.33
CA LEU A 113 0.97 -3.30 9.18
C LEU A 113 -0.55 -3.37 9.43
N LYS A 114 -1.00 -3.37 10.65
CA LYS A 114 -2.43 -3.42 11.06
C LYS A 114 -3.14 -2.09 10.89
#